data_caeeccda8c1e6b0009b39063c531fdc4
#
_entry.id   caeeccda8c1e6b0009b39063c531fdc4
#
_cell.length_a   1.000
_cell.length_b   1.000
_cell.length_c   1.000
_cell.angle_alpha   90.00
_cell.angle_beta   90.00
_cell.angle_gamma   90.00
#
_symmetry.space_group_name_H-M   'P 1'
#
loop_
_entity.id
_entity.type
_entity.pdbx_description
1 polymer ?
#
loop_
_entity_poly.entity_id
_entity_poly.type
_entity_poly.pdbx_seq_one_letter_code
_entity_poly.pdbx_strand_id
1 'polypeptide(L)'
;MTSRPYRSVLYIPGGRESALNKARNIPTDAIIFDLEDAVAATEKVSARKTLVQQLLVGGYGRRTKIVRINSLDTPWGFGDIAAIAEATPDIILLPKVNIAAEILELGVEMSKYEGLKKTKIWAMMETPRGILNAPEIADCIELDGMVMGTNDLAKDLNIRLDSTRSSMLSALSLCVLAARAAGITIIDGVFNAFKDDTGLRCEAVQGRDLGFDGKTLIHPAQVDIVNKAFAPSSTEIDLAQRQIVAFKEASENGLGVAVVDGKIVENLHVEAAHATIKKSEIIIEMEILTNK
;
A
#
# COMPACT_ATOMS: atom_id res chain seq x y z
N MET A 1 -1.50 -13.86 1.24
CA MET A 1 -2.04 -12.57 0.70
C MET A 1 -2.92 -11.94 1.77
N THR A 2 -2.73 -10.67 2.06
CA THR A 2 -3.55 -9.94 3.02
C THR A 2 -5.02 -9.98 2.60
N SER A 3 -5.93 -10.20 3.55
CA SER A 3 -7.37 -10.28 3.27
C SER A 3 -8.00 -8.89 3.01
N ARG A 4 -7.25 -7.80 3.26
CA ARG A 4 -7.73 -6.42 3.14
C ARG A 4 -7.22 -5.75 1.86
N PRO A 5 -8.09 -5.13 1.04
CA PRO A 5 -7.67 -4.30 -0.10
C PRO A 5 -6.99 -3.00 0.36
N TYR A 6 -5.97 -2.57 -0.39
CA TYR A 6 -5.25 -1.30 -0.23
C TYR A 6 -5.24 -0.53 -1.57
N ARG A 7 -6.40 -0.39 -2.22
CA ARG A 7 -6.52 0.23 -3.54
C ARG A 7 -5.88 1.62 -3.57
N SER A 8 -6.27 2.47 -2.59
CA SER A 8 -5.78 3.83 -2.44
C SER A 8 -5.17 4.03 -1.06
N VAL A 9 -3.97 4.60 -1.02
CA VAL A 9 -3.20 4.89 0.20
C VAL A 9 -2.81 6.38 0.16
N LEU A 10 -3.54 7.23 0.89
CA LEU A 10 -3.45 8.68 0.76
C LEU A 10 -2.47 9.27 1.77
N TYR A 11 -1.49 10.04 1.30
CA TYR A 11 -0.60 10.84 2.15
C TYR A 11 -1.32 12.06 2.72
N ILE A 12 -1.19 12.26 4.03
CA ILE A 12 -1.70 13.42 4.77
C ILE A 12 -0.56 13.99 5.63
N PRO A 13 -0.17 15.27 5.48
CA PRO A 13 0.85 15.89 6.31
C PRO A 13 0.48 15.85 7.79
N GLY A 14 1.32 15.25 8.64
CA GLY A 14 1.05 15.04 10.06
C GLY A 14 0.96 16.33 10.90
N GLY A 15 1.58 17.43 10.43
CA GLY A 15 1.52 18.74 11.09
C GLY A 15 0.31 19.60 10.72
N ARG A 16 -0.54 19.19 9.77
CA ARG A 16 -1.66 20.01 9.28
C ARG A 16 -3.00 19.54 9.82
N GLU A 17 -3.43 20.06 10.95
CA GLU A 17 -4.68 19.68 11.62
C GLU A 17 -5.89 19.72 10.69
N SER A 18 -6.03 20.74 9.84
CA SER A 18 -7.13 20.85 8.88
C SER A 18 -7.14 19.72 7.85
N ALA A 19 -5.96 19.22 7.42
CA ALA A 19 -5.84 18.08 6.51
C ALA A 19 -6.17 16.76 7.23
N LEU A 20 -5.69 16.59 8.46
CA LEU A 20 -5.99 15.46 9.34
C LEU A 20 -7.50 15.33 9.58
N ASN A 21 -8.18 16.46 9.88
CA ASN A 21 -9.64 16.48 10.06
C ASN A 21 -10.40 16.12 8.78
N LYS A 22 -10.00 16.66 7.62
CA LYS A 22 -10.62 16.35 6.32
C LYS A 22 -10.44 14.86 5.94
N ALA A 23 -9.31 14.27 6.30
CA ALA A 23 -8.98 12.86 5.98
C ALA A 23 -10.00 11.86 6.57
N ARG A 24 -10.72 12.23 7.64
CA ARG A 24 -11.76 11.39 8.25
C ARG A 24 -12.91 11.05 7.30
N ASN A 25 -13.16 11.90 6.30
CA ASN A 25 -14.28 11.73 5.36
C ASN A 25 -13.84 11.33 3.94
N ILE A 26 -12.54 11.08 3.71
CA ILE A 26 -12.05 10.69 2.38
C ILE A 26 -12.22 9.18 2.21
N PRO A 27 -12.83 8.68 1.11
CA PRO A 27 -13.09 7.25 0.90
C PRO A 27 -11.86 6.49 0.40
N THR A 28 -10.71 6.67 1.07
CA THR A 28 -9.47 5.94 0.83
C THR A 28 -9.40 4.68 1.69
N ASP A 29 -8.71 3.63 1.23
CA ASP A 29 -8.57 2.38 1.98
C ASP A 29 -7.58 2.52 3.15
N ALA A 30 -6.53 3.34 2.99
CA ALA A 30 -5.55 3.64 4.03
C ALA A 30 -5.08 5.10 3.97
N ILE A 31 -4.54 5.58 5.07
CA ILE A 31 -3.96 6.93 5.20
C ILE A 31 -2.52 6.79 5.70
N ILE A 32 -1.57 7.40 4.99
CA ILE A 32 -0.22 7.61 5.48
C ILE A 32 -0.15 9.01 6.10
N PHE A 33 -0.08 9.06 7.42
CA PHE A 33 0.19 10.28 8.17
C PHE A 33 1.70 10.51 8.16
N ASP A 34 2.10 11.58 7.49
CA ASP A 34 3.50 11.82 7.16
C ASP A 34 4.17 12.74 8.17
N LEU A 35 5.21 12.25 8.84
CA LEU A 35 6.11 13.02 9.72
C LEU A 35 7.46 13.33 9.05
N GLU A 36 7.69 12.79 7.85
CA GLU A 36 8.95 12.93 7.12
C GLU A 36 8.89 14.10 6.12
N ASP A 37 8.90 13.87 4.83
CA ASP A 37 9.09 14.90 3.79
C ASP A 37 8.03 16.01 3.79
N ALA A 38 6.79 15.71 4.18
CA ALA A 38 5.72 16.72 4.25
C ALA A 38 5.85 17.69 5.43
N VAL A 39 6.89 17.56 6.27
CA VAL A 39 7.10 18.37 7.48
C VAL A 39 8.49 19.00 7.48
N ALA A 40 8.56 20.32 7.61
CA ALA A 40 9.84 21.01 7.72
C ALA A 40 10.62 20.60 8.99
N ALA A 41 11.94 20.63 8.94
CA ALA A 41 12.83 20.21 10.05
C ALA A 41 12.50 20.92 11.36
N THR A 42 12.17 22.22 11.32
CA THR A 42 11.79 23.03 12.49
C THR A 42 10.43 22.64 13.07
N GLU A 43 9.57 21.99 12.30
CA GLU A 43 8.21 21.63 12.67
C GLU A 43 8.05 20.16 13.09
N LYS A 44 9.10 19.34 13.01
CA LYS A 44 9.02 17.89 13.28
C LYS A 44 8.40 17.56 14.64
N VAL A 45 8.84 18.28 15.70
CA VAL A 45 8.36 18.04 17.06
C VAL A 45 6.90 18.48 17.25
N SER A 46 6.51 19.62 16.67
CA SER A 46 5.13 20.12 16.74
C SER A 46 4.18 19.25 15.91
N ALA A 47 4.59 18.84 14.71
CA ALA A 47 3.83 17.95 13.84
C ALA A 47 3.55 16.60 14.51
N ARG A 48 4.55 16.01 15.15
CA ARG A 48 4.42 14.77 15.94
C ARG A 48 3.33 14.89 17.01
N LYS A 49 3.36 15.97 17.81
CA LYS A 49 2.35 16.23 18.86
C LYS A 49 0.96 16.38 18.27
N THR A 50 0.83 17.16 17.20
CA THR A 50 -0.44 17.36 16.49
C THR A 50 -0.99 16.04 15.99
N LEU A 51 -0.15 15.22 15.33
CA LEU A 51 -0.56 13.93 14.80
C LEU A 51 -1.07 12.99 15.90
N VAL A 52 -0.32 12.83 16.99
CA VAL A 52 -0.71 11.97 18.12
C VAL A 52 -2.06 12.40 18.67
N GLN A 53 -2.26 13.69 18.93
CA GLN A 53 -3.55 14.22 19.42
C GLN A 53 -4.70 13.89 18.46
N GLN A 54 -4.51 14.06 17.15
CA GLN A 54 -5.54 13.78 16.15
C GLN A 54 -5.84 12.28 16.00
N LEU A 55 -4.83 11.43 16.15
CA LEU A 55 -5.03 9.97 16.14
C LEU A 55 -5.79 9.50 17.38
N LEU A 56 -5.52 10.08 18.56
CA LEU A 56 -6.25 9.79 19.80
C LEU A 56 -7.71 10.25 19.73
N VAL A 57 -8.00 11.39 19.11
CA VAL A 57 -9.39 11.82 18.82
C VAL A 57 -10.10 10.81 17.92
N GLY A 58 -9.37 10.13 17.01
CA GLY A 58 -9.90 9.10 16.16
C GLY A 58 -10.80 9.63 15.03
N GLY A 59 -11.82 8.84 14.64
CA GLY A 59 -12.78 9.21 13.59
C GLY A 59 -12.34 8.82 12.19
N TYR A 60 -11.25 8.06 12.04
CA TYR A 60 -10.77 7.57 10.74
C TYR A 60 -11.48 6.28 10.27
N GLY A 61 -12.46 5.78 11.04
CA GLY A 61 -13.26 4.61 10.72
C GLY A 61 -12.39 3.35 10.56
N ARG A 62 -12.66 2.57 9.52
CA ARG A 62 -11.90 1.35 9.22
C ARG A 62 -10.66 1.56 8.35
N ARG A 63 -10.31 2.80 8.01
CA ARG A 63 -9.11 3.08 7.22
C ARG A 63 -7.87 2.64 7.98
N THR A 64 -6.95 1.97 7.30
CA THR A 64 -5.68 1.62 7.91
C THR A 64 -4.88 2.90 8.19
N LYS A 65 -4.47 3.07 9.43
CA LYS A 65 -3.66 4.20 9.90
C LYS A 65 -2.20 3.83 9.81
N ILE A 66 -1.51 4.40 8.84
CA ILE A 66 -0.08 4.22 8.61
C ILE A 66 0.61 5.50 9.04
N VAL A 67 1.66 5.43 9.83
CA VAL A 67 2.50 6.60 10.16
C VAL A 67 3.85 6.44 9.50
N ARG A 68 4.20 7.34 8.56
CA ARG A 68 5.56 7.44 8.04
C ARG A 68 6.37 8.27 9.03
N ILE A 69 7.29 7.62 9.72
CA ILE A 69 8.22 8.22 10.66
C ILE A 69 9.41 8.82 9.92
N ASN A 70 10.22 9.62 10.61
CA ASN A 70 11.54 9.97 10.12
C ASN A 70 12.48 8.76 10.20
N SER A 71 13.48 8.69 9.30
CA SER A 71 14.49 7.63 9.33
C SER A 71 15.21 7.57 10.69
N LEU A 72 15.63 6.35 11.10
CA LEU A 72 16.24 6.12 12.42
C LEU A 72 17.60 6.80 12.60
N ASP A 73 18.30 7.09 11.50
CA ASP A 73 19.57 7.84 11.50
C ASP A 73 19.38 9.35 11.68
N THR A 74 18.13 9.83 11.74
CA THR A 74 17.81 11.24 11.99
C THR A 74 17.58 11.53 13.48
N PRO A 75 17.70 12.80 13.92
CA PRO A 75 17.40 13.16 15.31
C PRO A 75 15.93 12.93 15.73
N TRP A 76 15.05 12.62 14.79
CA TRP A 76 13.60 12.55 15.03
C TRP A 76 13.03 11.12 15.09
N GLY A 77 13.63 10.14 14.37
CA GLY A 77 13.07 8.81 14.18
C GLY A 77 12.65 8.11 15.47
N PHE A 78 13.58 7.96 16.42
CA PHE A 78 13.27 7.34 17.73
C PHE A 78 12.22 8.11 18.52
N GLY A 79 12.26 9.45 18.46
CA GLY A 79 11.26 10.29 19.10
C GLY A 79 9.88 10.18 18.46
N ASP A 80 9.78 9.87 17.17
CA ASP A 80 8.51 9.60 16.48
C ASP A 80 7.91 8.29 17.00
N ILE A 81 8.70 7.22 17.10
CA ILE A 81 8.27 5.91 17.61
C ILE A 81 7.72 6.04 19.01
N ALA A 82 8.47 6.69 19.91
CA ALA A 82 8.05 6.89 21.29
C ALA A 82 6.70 7.64 21.39
N ALA A 83 6.53 8.68 20.59
CA ALA A 83 5.32 9.50 20.64
C ALA A 83 4.09 8.80 20.07
N ILE A 84 4.22 8.10 18.91
CA ILE A 84 3.08 7.44 18.26
C ILE A 84 2.64 6.17 18.98
N ALA A 85 3.43 5.64 19.92
CA ALA A 85 3.09 4.46 20.70
C ALA A 85 1.76 4.63 21.46
N GLU A 86 1.46 5.84 21.96
CA GLU A 86 0.20 6.16 22.62
C GLU A 86 -1.01 6.09 21.67
N ALA A 87 -0.79 6.47 20.40
CA ALA A 87 -1.83 6.53 19.39
C ALA A 87 -2.10 5.19 18.69
N THR A 88 -1.28 4.16 18.93
CA THR A 88 -1.46 2.79 18.42
C THR A 88 -1.82 2.72 16.94
N PRO A 89 -0.95 3.21 16.03
CA PRO A 89 -1.21 3.10 14.60
C PRO A 89 -1.23 1.63 14.16
N ASP A 90 -1.91 1.35 13.04
CA ASP A 90 -1.95 -0.01 12.51
C ASP A 90 -0.61 -0.42 11.89
N ILE A 91 0.11 0.57 11.28
CA ILE A 91 1.37 0.35 10.58
C ILE A 91 2.33 1.53 10.82
N ILE A 92 3.62 1.24 10.97
CA ILE A 92 4.71 2.20 10.85
C ILE A 92 5.38 1.98 9.49
N LEU A 93 5.51 3.04 8.70
CA LEU A 93 6.23 3.06 7.44
C LEU A 93 7.63 3.66 7.66
N LEU A 94 8.67 2.82 7.52
CA LEU A 94 10.06 3.25 7.62
C LEU A 94 10.55 3.77 6.27
N PRO A 95 10.99 5.04 6.15
CA PRO A 95 11.53 5.58 4.91
C PRO A 95 12.96 5.09 4.66
N LYS A 96 13.40 5.18 3.41
CA LYS A 96 14.80 5.02 2.94
C LYS A 96 15.47 3.70 3.34
N VAL A 97 14.70 2.63 3.40
CA VAL A 97 15.22 1.31 3.77
C VAL A 97 16.22 0.79 2.73
N ASN A 98 17.38 0.39 3.20
CA ASN A 98 18.48 -0.14 2.38
C ASN A 98 18.78 -1.61 2.64
N ILE A 99 18.58 -2.08 3.87
CA ILE A 99 18.90 -3.45 4.30
C ILE A 99 17.88 -3.95 5.34
N ALA A 100 17.73 -5.26 5.45
CA ALA A 100 16.80 -5.89 6.40
C ALA A 100 17.11 -5.55 7.87
N ALA A 101 18.38 -5.28 8.21
CA ALA A 101 18.78 -4.91 9.56
C ALA A 101 18.07 -3.66 10.10
N GLU A 102 17.74 -2.69 9.24
CA GLU A 102 17.01 -1.47 9.62
C GLU A 102 15.56 -1.78 10.06
N ILE A 103 14.94 -2.79 9.43
CA ILE A 103 13.62 -3.29 9.83
C ILE A 103 13.68 -3.96 11.21
N LEU A 104 14.71 -4.77 11.44
CA LEU A 104 14.92 -5.43 12.72
C LEU A 104 15.21 -4.42 13.84
N GLU A 105 15.99 -3.38 13.55
CA GLU A 105 16.26 -2.29 14.50
C GLU A 105 14.96 -1.58 14.90
N LEU A 106 14.11 -1.25 13.91
CA LEU A 106 12.78 -0.68 14.17
C LEU A 106 11.92 -1.63 15.04
N GLY A 107 11.89 -2.93 14.73
CA GLY A 107 11.15 -3.93 15.50
C GLY A 107 11.60 -3.99 16.95
N VAL A 108 12.92 -3.98 17.19
CA VAL A 108 13.52 -3.92 18.55
C VAL A 108 13.09 -2.65 19.28
N GLU A 109 13.12 -1.49 18.62
CA GLU A 109 12.69 -0.24 19.26
C GLU A 109 11.19 -0.28 19.59
N MET A 110 10.34 -0.72 18.65
CA MET A 110 8.89 -0.83 18.84
C MET A 110 8.54 -1.77 20.01
N SER A 111 9.31 -2.83 20.23
CA SER A 111 9.06 -3.80 21.30
C SER A 111 9.12 -3.20 22.72
N LYS A 112 9.74 -2.04 22.89
CA LYS A 112 9.80 -1.30 24.17
C LYS A 112 8.46 -0.67 24.55
N TYR A 113 7.52 -0.57 23.60
CA TYR A 113 6.25 0.13 23.78
C TYR A 113 5.06 -0.82 23.67
N GLU A 114 4.27 -0.96 24.74
CA GLU A 114 3.09 -1.83 24.78
C GLU A 114 2.08 -1.50 23.66
N GLY A 115 1.89 -0.20 23.38
CA GLY A 115 0.96 0.29 22.36
C GLY A 115 1.33 -0.10 20.92
N LEU A 116 2.57 -0.53 20.67
CA LEU A 116 3.05 -0.91 19.34
C LEU A 116 3.13 -2.43 19.11
N LYS A 117 2.78 -3.26 20.08
CA LYS A 117 2.85 -4.73 19.97
C LYS A 117 2.04 -5.34 18.82
N LYS A 118 1.00 -4.65 18.36
CA LYS A 118 0.16 -5.09 17.22
C LYS A 118 0.43 -4.30 15.95
N THR A 119 1.25 -3.27 16.03
CA THR A 119 1.60 -2.40 14.91
C THR A 119 2.55 -3.15 13.98
N LYS A 120 2.22 -3.12 12.67
CA LYS A 120 3.03 -3.75 11.63
C LYS A 120 4.10 -2.79 11.10
N ILE A 121 5.12 -3.34 10.46
CA ILE A 121 6.18 -2.55 9.81
C ILE A 121 6.02 -2.66 8.30
N TRP A 122 6.03 -1.52 7.63
CA TRP A 122 6.18 -1.42 6.19
C TRP A 122 7.47 -0.68 5.85
N ALA A 123 8.12 -1.07 4.75
CA ALA A 123 9.35 -0.46 4.23
C ALA A 123 9.07 0.42 3.02
N MET A 124 9.67 1.62 2.97
CA MET A 124 9.65 2.44 1.78
C MET A 124 10.85 2.11 0.89
N MET A 125 10.57 1.62 -0.31
CA MET A 125 11.53 1.20 -1.32
C MET A 125 11.79 2.36 -2.26
N GLU A 126 12.80 3.17 -1.94
CA GLU A 126 13.03 4.46 -2.59
C GLU A 126 14.51 4.80 -2.81
N THR A 127 15.39 3.84 -2.55
CA THR A 127 16.83 3.98 -2.78
C THR A 127 17.34 2.89 -3.72
N PRO A 128 18.34 3.15 -4.55
CA PRO A 128 18.94 2.11 -5.41
C PRO A 128 19.46 0.91 -4.62
N ARG A 129 20.01 1.15 -3.42
CA ARG A 129 20.50 0.06 -2.55
C ARG A 129 19.35 -0.79 -2.03
N GLY A 130 18.27 -0.17 -1.55
CA GLY A 130 17.06 -0.88 -1.10
C GLY A 130 16.44 -1.71 -2.23
N ILE A 131 16.35 -1.17 -3.44
CA ILE A 131 15.85 -1.92 -4.61
C ILE A 131 16.70 -3.18 -4.89
N LEU A 132 18.03 -3.06 -4.87
CA LEU A 132 18.91 -4.21 -5.09
C LEU A 132 18.80 -5.26 -3.97
N ASN A 133 18.47 -4.86 -2.75
CA ASN A 133 18.30 -5.73 -1.60
C ASN A 133 16.82 -6.10 -1.35
N ALA A 134 15.90 -5.75 -2.27
CA ALA A 134 14.46 -5.98 -2.10
C ALA A 134 14.08 -7.42 -1.70
N PRO A 135 14.69 -8.49 -2.26
CA PRO A 135 14.40 -9.85 -1.80
C PRO A 135 14.77 -10.09 -0.33
N GLU A 136 15.96 -9.66 0.11
CA GLU A 136 16.41 -9.80 1.50
C GLU A 136 15.52 -9.01 2.47
N ILE A 137 15.15 -7.78 2.07
CA ILE A 137 14.25 -6.92 2.85
C ILE A 137 12.86 -7.56 2.94
N ALA A 138 12.33 -8.10 1.84
CA ALA A 138 11.02 -8.74 1.80
C ALA A 138 10.94 -10.00 2.67
N ASP A 139 12.02 -10.76 2.76
CA ASP A 139 12.11 -11.99 3.57
C ASP A 139 12.26 -11.71 5.08
N CYS A 140 12.42 -10.43 5.48
CA CYS A 140 12.49 -10.06 6.90
C CYS A 140 11.18 -10.37 7.61
N ILE A 141 11.24 -11.20 8.65
CA ILE A 141 10.05 -11.70 9.37
C ILE A 141 9.18 -10.60 9.99
N GLU A 142 9.77 -9.46 10.33
CA GLU A 142 9.08 -8.31 10.91
C GLU A 142 8.34 -7.46 9.84
N LEU A 143 8.62 -7.67 8.54
CA LEU A 143 8.07 -6.87 7.47
C LEU A 143 6.71 -7.40 7.00
N ASP A 144 5.69 -6.53 6.92
CA ASP A 144 4.33 -6.87 6.47
C ASP A 144 3.98 -6.24 5.11
N GLY A 145 4.79 -5.29 4.63
CA GLY A 145 4.55 -4.66 3.32
C GLY A 145 5.64 -3.70 2.87
N MET A 146 5.53 -3.32 1.60
CA MET A 146 6.42 -2.38 0.93
C MET A 146 5.63 -1.27 0.24
N VAL A 147 6.21 -0.08 0.16
CA VAL A 147 5.67 1.07 -0.57
C VAL A 147 6.76 1.62 -1.49
N MET A 148 6.45 1.84 -2.77
CA MET A 148 7.41 2.45 -3.70
C MET A 148 7.51 3.95 -3.48
N GLY A 149 8.71 4.47 -3.23
CA GLY A 149 9.02 5.90 -3.18
C GLY A 149 9.63 6.39 -4.50
N THR A 150 8.78 6.51 -5.52
CA THR A 150 9.22 6.73 -6.91
C THR A 150 9.91 8.07 -7.16
N ASN A 151 9.64 9.09 -6.37
CA ASN A 151 10.27 10.42 -6.50
C ASN A 151 11.75 10.37 -6.09
N ASP A 152 12.02 9.85 -4.88
CA ASP A 152 13.39 9.75 -4.36
C ASP A 152 14.21 8.75 -5.19
N LEU A 153 13.60 7.62 -5.55
CA LEU A 153 14.25 6.63 -6.41
C LEU A 153 14.64 7.23 -7.78
N ALA A 154 13.76 8.01 -8.41
CA ALA A 154 14.06 8.65 -9.69
C ALA A 154 15.22 9.66 -9.58
N LYS A 155 15.23 10.44 -8.48
CA LYS A 155 16.30 11.38 -8.18
C LYS A 155 17.63 10.66 -7.98
N ASP A 156 17.67 9.61 -7.15
CA ASP A 156 18.91 8.88 -6.84
C ASP A 156 19.44 8.08 -8.03
N LEU A 157 18.55 7.56 -8.89
CA LEU A 157 18.91 6.92 -10.14
C LEU A 157 19.30 7.93 -11.24
N ASN A 158 19.05 9.23 -11.03
CA ASN A 158 19.27 10.30 -12.02
C ASN A 158 18.55 10.01 -13.36
N ILE A 159 17.32 9.47 -13.29
CA ILE A 159 16.51 9.13 -14.46
C ILE A 159 15.48 10.19 -14.77
N ARG A 160 15.00 10.21 -16.03
CA ARG A 160 13.82 10.99 -16.44
C ARG A 160 12.59 10.10 -16.36
N LEU A 161 11.56 10.59 -15.68
CA LEU A 161 10.27 9.93 -15.68
C LEU A 161 9.48 10.32 -16.93
N ASP A 162 8.96 9.33 -17.61
CA ASP A 162 8.00 9.48 -18.71
C ASP A 162 6.65 8.87 -18.32
N SER A 163 5.63 9.08 -19.15
CA SER A 163 4.28 8.57 -18.89
C SER A 163 4.16 7.05 -18.87
N THR A 164 5.20 6.33 -19.35
CA THR A 164 5.24 4.86 -19.37
C THR A 164 6.02 4.29 -18.19
N ARG A 165 6.75 5.13 -17.46
CA ARG A 165 7.71 4.77 -16.40
C ARG A 165 8.76 3.75 -16.85
N SER A 166 9.10 3.75 -18.16
CA SER A 166 9.98 2.74 -18.79
C SER A 166 11.34 2.63 -18.08
N SER A 167 11.92 3.76 -17.66
CA SER A 167 13.18 3.83 -16.93
C SER A 167 13.14 3.24 -15.51
N MET A 168 11.93 3.04 -14.95
CA MET A 168 11.73 2.54 -13.57
C MET A 168 11.15 1.11 -13.53
N LEU A 169 10.67 0.56 -14.63
CA LEU A 169 9.97 -0.72 -14.67
C LEU A 169 10.76 -1.86 -14.04
N SER A 170 12.09 -1.92 -14.23
CA SER A 170 12.92 -2.95 -13.63
C SER A 170 12.91 -2.90 -12.10
N ALA A 171 12.99 -1.70 -11.52
CA ALA A 171 12.92 -1.52 -10.06
C ALA A 171 11.53 -1.87 -9.52
N LEU A 172 10.46 -1.40 -10.18
CA LEU A 172 9.08 -1.73 -9.82
C LEU A 172 8.84 -3.23 -9.86
N SER A 173 9.24 -3.90 -10.95
CA SER A 173 9.05 -5.35 -11.13
C SER A 173 9.85 -6.16 -10.12
N LEU A 174 11.09 -5.76 -9.79
CA LEU A 174 11.90 -6.44 -8.77
C LEU A 174 11.23 -6.40 -7.39
N CYS A 175 10.72 -5.24 -6.99
CA CYS A 175 10.02 -5.10 -5.71
C CYS A 175 8.71 -5.92 -5.69
N VAL A 176 7.96 -5.95 -6.80
CA VAL A 176 6.75 -6.80 -6.90
C VAL A 176 7.12 -8.27 -6.78
N LEU A 177 8.16 -8.74 -7.47
CA LEU A 177 8.63 -10.13 -7.37
C LEU A 177 9.05 -10.48 -5.94
N ALA A 178 9.82 -9.61 -5.28
CA ALA A 178 10.25 -9.80 -3.89
C ALA A 178 9.04 -9.88 -2.93
N ALA A 179 8.11 -8.93 -3.02
CA ALA A 179 6.92 -8.91 -2.20
C ALA A 179 6.01 -10.14 -2.42
N ARG A 180 5.86 -10.60 -3.67
CA ARG A 180 5.08 -11.80 -3.98
C ARG A 180 5.75 -13.09 -3.50
N ALA A 181 7.08 -13.18 -3.59
CA ALA A 181 7.83 -14.31 -3.05
C ALA A 181 7.67 -14.42 -1.53
N ALA A 182 7.74 -13.30 -0.81
CA ALA A 182 7.54 -13.23 0.64
C ALA A 182 6.06 -13.24 1.08
N GLY A 183 5.10 -13.08 0.16
CA GLY A 183 3.66 -13.06 0.46
C GLY A 183 3.17 -11.79 1.18
N ILE A 184 3.92 -10.68 1.06
CA ILE A 184 3.60 -9.39 1.71
C ILE A 184 2.91 -8.41 0.76
N THR A 185 2.32 -7.34 1.32
CA THR A 185 1.67 -6.26 0.57
C THR A 185 2.71 -5.39 -0.16
N ILE A 186 2.36 -4.94 -1.39
CA ILE A 186 3.17 -3.94 -2.09
C ILE A 186 2.31 -2.87 -2.74
N ILE A 187 2.65 -1.59 -2.48
CA ILE A 187 1.92 -0.41 -2.93
C ILE A 187 2.77 0.40 -3.91
N ASP A 188 2.20 0.73 -5.06
CA ASP A 188 2.84 1.57 -6.10
C ASP A 188 3.05 3.01 -5.60
N GLY A 189 3.99 3.73 -6.21
CA GLY A 189 4.37 5.10 -5.85
C GLY A 189 3.33 6.16 -6.25
N VAL A 190 3.61 7.42 -5.92
CA VAL A 190 2.74 8.55 -6.16
C VAL A 190 2.69 8.98 -7.63
N PHE A 191 1.59 9.63 -8.03
CA PHE A 191 1.44 10.33 -9.31
C PHE A 191 1.37 11.84 -9.05
N ASN A 192 2.38 12.59 -9.47
CA ASN A 192 2.55 14.00 -9.09
C ASN A 192 1.62 14.96 -9.84
N ALA A 193 1.23 14.65 -11.07
CA ALA A 193 0.35 15.50 -11.89
C ALA A 193 -1.12 15.35 -11.46
N PHE A 194 -1.46 15.74 -10.24
CA PHE A 194 -2.76 15.46 -9.59
C PHE A 194 -4.00 16.03 -10.31
N LYS A 195 -3.82 16.86 -11.35
CA LYS A 195 -4.89 17.39 -12.22
C LYS A 195 -5.02 16.61 -13.53
N ASP A 196 -4.13 15.65 -13.80
CA ASP A 196 -4.15 14.81 -14.99
C ASP A 196 -4.83 13.45 -14.67
N ASP A 197 -6.15 13.42 -14.75
CA ASP A 197 -6.95 12.25 -14.46
C ASP A 197 -6.66 11.09 -15.43
N THR A 198 -6.35 11.41 -16.69
CA THR A 198 -6.05 10.41 -17.72
C THR A 198 -4.70 9.74 -17.45
N GLY A 199 -3.67 10.53 -17.20
CA GLY A 199 -2.35 10.02 -16.84
C GLY A 199 -2.38 9.18 -15.55
N LEU A 200 -3.09 9.65 -14.52
CA LEU A 200 -3.28 8.90 -13.29
C LEU A 200 -3.95 7.53 -13.54
N ARG A 201 -5.01 7.51 -14.36
CA ARG A 201 -5.71 6.25 -14.70
C ARG A 201 -4.78 5.28 -15.43
N CYS A 202 -4.03 5.76 -16.42
CA CYS A 202 -3.06 4.93 -17.16
C CYS A 202 -2.00 4.34 -16.23
N GLU A 203 -1.42 5.16 -15.35
CA GLU A 203 -0.41 4.70 -14.40
C GLU A 203 -0.97 3.74 -13.35
N ALA A 204 -2.18 3.98 -12.84
CA ALA A 204 -2.85 3.09 -11.89
C ALA A 204 -3.16 1.71 -12.51
N VAL A 205 -3.63 1.68 -13.77
CA VAL A 205 -3.85 0.42 -14.49
C VAL A 205 -2.52 -0.30 -14.72
N GLN A 206 -1.48 0.40 -15.15
CA GLN A 206 -0.14 -0.20 -15.30
C GLN A 206 0.36 -0.80 -13.98
N GLY A 207 0.20 -0.07 -12.85
CA GLY A 207 0.59 -0.58 -11.53
C GLY A 207 -0.18 -1.85 -11.15
N ARG A 208 -1.50 -1.87 -11.36
CA ARG A 208 -2.31 -3.08 -11.16
C ARG A 208 -1.83 -4.25 -12.03
N ASP A 209 -1.58 -3.99 -13.30
CA ASP A 209 -1.17 -5.01 -14.27
C ASP A 209 0.25 -5.53 -14.00
N LEU A 210 1.12 -4.72 -13.38
CA LEU A 210 2.43 -5.16 -12.84
C LEU A 210 2.30 -6.02 -11.59
N GLY A 211 1.14 -6.00 -10.93
CA GLY A 211 0.89 -6.82 -9.74
C GLY A 211 0.94 -6.06 -8.41
N PHE A 212 0.89 -4.75 -8.39
CA PHE A 212 0.72 -3.99 -7.15
C PHE A 212 -0.67 -4.19 -6.53
N ASP A 213 -0.79 -4.07 -5.20
CA ASP A 213 -2.06 -4.18 -4.47
C ASP A 213 -2.85 -2.87 -4.48
N GLY A 214 -2.18 -1.75 -4.71
CA GLY A 214 -2.74 -0.41 -4.77
C GLY A 214 -1.69 0.64 -5.10
N LYS A 215 -2.06 1.91 -4.88
CA LYS A 215 -1.21 3.06 -5.21
C LYS A 215 -1.26 4.12 -4.13
N THR A 216 -0.11 4.74 -3.84
CA THR A 216 -0.05 5.93 -2.98
C THR A 216 -0.52 7.17 -3.73
N LEU A 217 -1.18 8.07 -3.00
CA LEU A 217 -1.83 9.28 -3.51
C LEU A 217 -1.40 10.49 -2.71
N ILE A 218 -1.37 11.67 -3.37
CA ILE A 218 -1.02 12.95 -2.73
C ILE A 218 -2.18 13.95 -2.71
N HIS A 219 -3.31 13.63 -3.34
CA HIS A 219 -4.46 14.51 -3.40
C HIS A 219 -5.78 13.72 -3.34
N PRO A 220 -6.81 14.20 -2.58
CA PRO A 220 -8.10 13.52 -2.48
C PRO A 220 -8.81 13.25 -3.81
N ALA A 221 -8.66 14.13 -4.81
CA ALA A 221 -9.27 13.95 -6.14
C ALA A 221 -8.78 12.69 -6.87
N GLN A 222 -7.65 12.13 -6.48
CA GLN A 222 -7.08 10.91 -7.08
C GLN A 222 -7.76 9.63 -6.59
N VAL A 223 -8.47 9.67 -5.44
CA VAL A 223 -8.97 8.48 -4.74
C VAL A 223 -9.94 7.67 -5.58
N ASP A 224 -10.95 8.29 -6.14
CA ASP A 224 -12.00 7.59 -6.93
C ASP A 224 -11.43 6.90 -8.17
N ILE A 225 -10.47 7.56 -8.84
CA ILE A 225 -9.83 7.02 -10.05
C ILE A 225 -9.05 5.76 -9.70
N VAL A 226 -8.27 5.82 -8.62
CA VAL A 226 -7.41 4.72 -8.20
C VAL A 226 -8.23 3.58 -7.57
N ASN A 227 -9.25 3.89 -6.77
CA ASN A 227 -10.18 2.89 -6.25
C ASN A 227 -10.82 2.08 -7.38
N LYS A 228 -11.24 2.75 -8.47
CA LYS A 228 -11.81 2.09 -9.65
C LYS A 228 -10.77 1.26 -10.42
N ALA A 229 -9.54 1.76 -10.56
CA ALA A 229 -8.48 1.07 -11.27
C ALA A 229 -8.06 -0.25 -10.58
N PHE A 230 -8.01 -0.28 -9.25
CA PHE A 230 -7.57 -1.43 -8.47
C PHE A 230 -8.72 -2.34 -7.97
N ALA A 231 -9.98 -1.95 -8.19
CA ALA A 231 -11.13 -2.83 -7.94
C ALA A 231 -11.33 -3.81 -9.10
N PRO A 232 -11.82 -5.03 -8.85
CA PRO A 232 -12.30 -5.90 -9.91
C PRO A 232 -13.46 -5.25 -10.68
N SER A 233 -13.39 -5.29 -12.01
CA SER A 233 -14.48 -4.83 -12.87
C SER A 233 -15.66 -5.81 -12.86
N SER A 234 -16.84 -5.35 -13.28
CA SER A 234 -18.01 -6.24 -13.41
C SER A 234 -17.76 -7.38 -14.39
N THR A 235 -16.99 -7.15 -15.44
CA THR A 235 -16.61 -8.20 -16.40
C THR A 235 -15.64 -9.22 -15.83
N GLU A 236 -14.70 -8.81 -14.97
CA GLU A 236 -13.79 -9.72 -14.27
C GLU A 236 -14.55 -10.57 -13.23
N ILE A 237 -15.52 -9.98 -12.54
CA ILE A 237 -16.39 -10.68 -11.57
C ILE A 237 -17.26 -11.71 -12.29
N ASP A 238 -17.92 -11.32 -13.41
CA ASP A 238 -18.73 -12.26 -14.21
C ASP A 238 -17.88 -13.43 -14.74
N LEU A 239 -16.73 -13.13 -15.31
CA LEU A 239 -15.82 -14.17 -15.79
C LEU A 239 -15.39 -15.13 -14.66
N ALA A 240 -15.03 -14.58 -13.49
CA ALA A 240 -14.66 -15.38 -12.32
C ALA A 240 -15.80 -16.33 -11.89
N GLN A 241 -17.03 -15.84 -11.84
CA GLN A 241 -18.21 -16.67 -11.51
C GLN A 241 -18.40 -17.81 -12.53
N ARG A 242 -18.33 -17.52 -13.83
CA ARG A 242 -18.47 -18.52 -14.90
C ARG A 242 -17.34 -19.54 -14.86
N GLN A 243 -16.11 -19.14 -14.57
CA GLN A 243 -14.97 -20.07 -14.43
C GLN A 243 -15.16 -21.03 -13.26
N ILE A 244 -15.62 -20.56 -12.11
CA ILE A 244 -15.88 -21.38 -10.92
C ILE A 244 -16.97 -22.42 -11.23
N VAL A 245 -18.09 -22.00 -11.85
CA VAL A 245 -19.20 -22.90 -12.18
C VAL A 245 -18.77 -23.94 -13.20
N ALA A 246 -18.16 -23.53 -14.31
CA ALA A 246 -17.75 -24.45 -15.37
C ALA A 246 -16.73 -25.49 -14.89
N PHE A 247 -15.75 -25.08 -14.05
CA PHE A 247 -14.76 -26.00 -13.51
C PHE A 247 -15.37 -27.00 -12.52
N LYS A 248 -16.33 -26.56 -11.71
CA LYS A 248 -17.07 -27.43 -10.79
C LYS A 248 -17.82 -28.52 -11.57
N GLU A 249 -18.56 -28.13 -12.61
CA GLU A 249 -19.29 -29.10 -13.47
C GLU A 249 -18.34 -30.06 -14.19
N ALA A 250 -17.21 -29.58 -14.69
CA ALA A 250 -16.17 -30.42 -15.27
C ALA A 250 -15.62 -31.44 -14.28
N SER A 251 -15.32 -31.01 -13.06
CA SER A 251 -14.80 -31.86 -11.98
C SER A 251 -15.81 -32.96 -11.56
N GLU A 252 -17.09 -32.62 -11.49
CA GLU A 252 -18.17 -33.57 -11.19
C GLU A 252 -18.28 -34.66 -12.29
N ASN A 253 -17.88 -34.35 -13.53
CA ASN A 253 -17.80 -35.29 -14.65
C ASN A 253 -16.43 -35.98 -14.81
N GLY A 254 -15.53 -35.86 -13.81
CA GLY A 254 -14.21 -36.46 -13.81
C GLY A 254 -13.19 -35.82 -14.74
N LEU A 255 -13.44 -34.55 -15.18
CA LEU A 255 -12.53 -33.78 -16.02
C LEU A 255 -11.66 -32.86 -15.16
N GLY A 256 -10.36 -32.77 -15.49
CA GLY A 256 -9.42 -31.89 -14.78
C GLY A 256 -9.37 -30.45 -15.30
N VAL A 257 -10.12 -30.12 -16.37
CA VAL A 257 -10.15 -28.82 -17.02
C VAL A 257 -11.55 -28.49 -17.50
N ALA A 258 -11.90 -27.21 -17.55
CA ALA A 258 -13.10 -26.68 -18.19
C ALA A 258 -12.74 -25.73 -19.35
N VAL A 259 -13.73 -25.29 -20.12
CA VAL A 259 -13.55 -24.27 -21.16
C VAL A 259 -14.57 -23.15 -20.94
N VAL A 260 -14.08 -21.91 -20.86
CA VAL A 260 -14.90 -20.70 -20.75
C VAL A 260 -14.41 -19.71 -21.81
N ASP A 261 -15.31 -19.19 -22.63
CA ASP A 261 -15.01 -18.25 -23.73
C ASP A 261 -13.88 -18.72 -24.65
N GLY A 262 -13.82 -20.05 -24.93
CA GLY A 262 -12.77 -20.67 -25.75
C GLY A 262 -11.39 -20.79 -25.11
N LYS A 263 -11.27 -20.51 -23.81
CA LYS A 263 -10.03 -20.62 -23.05
C LYS A 263 -10.12 -21.77 -22.05
N ILE A 264 -8.99 -22.49 -21.87
CA ILE A 264 -8.87 -23.54 -20.87
C ILE A 264 -8.86 -22.92 -19.46
N VAL A 265 -9.65 -23.53 -18.57
CA VAL A 265 -9.74 -23.17 -17.14
C VAL A 265 -9.25 -24.35 -16.33
N GLU A 266 -8.19 -24.17 -15.59
CA GLU A 266 -7.56 -25.11 -14.67
C GLU A 266 -7.71 -24.63 -13.22
N ASN A 267 -7.29 -25.43 -12.25
CA ASN A 267 -7.41 -25.10 -10.83
C ASN A 267 -6.81 -23.73 -10.46
N LEU A 268 -5.65 -23.37 -11.04
CA LEU A 268 -5.03 -22.06 -10.78
C LEU A 268 -5.93 -20.87 -11.18
N HIS A 269 -6.72 -21.03 -12.25
CA HIS A 269 -7.68 -20.00 -12.70
C HIS A 269 -8.87 -19.91 -11.74
N VAL A 270 -9.29 -21.02 -11.17
CA VAL A 270 -10.38 -21.08 -10.17
C VAL A 270 -9.95 -20.43 -8.85
N GLU A 271 -8.72 -20.67 -8.41
CA GLU A 271 -8.15 -20.01 -7.23
C GLU A 271 -8.09 -18.48 -7.42
N ALA A 272 -7.65 -18.01 -8.59
CA ALA A 272 -7.65 -16.60 -8.94
C ALA A 272 -9.08 -16.03 -9.01
N ALA A 273 -10.03 -16.78 -9.56
CA ALA A 273 -11.44 -16.39 -9.62
C ALA A 273 -12.04 -16.23 -8.22
N HIS A 274 -11.81 -17.16 -7.30
CA HIS A 274 -12.25 -17.03 -5.90
C HIS A 274 -11.61 -15.80 -5.21
N ALA A 275 -10.33 -15.52 -5.46
CA ALA A 275 -9.66 -14.35 -4.92
C ALA A 275 -10.29 -13.04 -5.44
N THR A 276 -10.67 -12.99 -6.72
CA THR A 276 -11.36 -11.87 -7.35
C THR A 276 -12.73 -11.61 -6.72
N ILE A 277 -13.55 -12.64 -6.55
CA ILE A 277 -14.87 -12.55 -5.90
C ILE A 277 -14.71 -12.06 -4.46
N LYS A 278 -13.83 -12.69 -3.68
CA LYS A 278 -13.58 -12.31 -2.29
C LYS A 278 -13.10 -10.86 -2.16
N LYS A 279 -12.20 -10.39 -3.05
CA LYS A 279 -11.75 -8.99 -3.08
C LYS A 279 -12.92 -8.05 -3.32
N SER A 280 -13.83 -8.38 -4.25
CA SER A 280 -15.02 -7.59 -4.53
C SER A 280 -15.96 -7.49 -3.33
N GLU A 281 -16.22 -8.60 -2.64
CA GLU A 281 -17.07 -8.63 -1.44
C GLU A 281 -16.52 -7.74 -0.33
N ILE A 282 -15.21 -7.83 -0.04
CA ILE A 282 -14.56 -7.01 0.98
C ILE A 282 -14.64 -5.53 0.62
N ILE A 283 -14.46 -5.17 -0.65
CA ILE A 283 -14.58 -3.78 -1.10
C ILE A 283 -15.98 -3.25 -0.84
N ILE A 284 -17.02 -4.01 -1.18
CA ILE A 284 -18.43 -3.63 -0.94
C ILE A 284 -18.67 -3.42 0.57
N GLU A 285 -18.19 -4.34 1.41
CA GLU A 285 -18.31 -4.18 2.87
C GLU A 285 -17.62 -2.92 3.38
N MET A 286 -16.42 -2.61 2.87
CA MET A 286 -15.68 -1.40 3.24
C MET A 286 -16.44 -0.13 2.86
N GLU A 287 -17.04 -0.08 1.67
CA GLU A 287 -17.79 1.07 1.17
C GLU A 287 -19.11 1.30 1.94
N ILE A 288 -19.85 0.24 2.27
CA ILE A 288 -21.07 0.33 3.09
C ILE A 288 -20.77 0.91 4.48
N LEU A 289 -19.65 0.53 5.08
CA LEU A 289 -19.27 0.94 6.43
C LEU A 289 -18.60 2.32 6.48
N THR A 290 -18.12 2.81 5.36
CA THR A 290 -17.56 4.18 5.25
C THR A 290 -18.68 5.22 5.10
N ASN A 291 -19.86 4.82 4.60
CA ASN A 291 -21.02 5.68 4.38
C ASN A 291 -22.00 5.73 5.58
N LYS A 292 -21.68 5.04 6.66
CA LYS A 292 -22.39 5.10 7.97
C LYS A 292 -21.62 5.93 8.97
#